data_fcae5c4d3108bb381355e639666b7bc6
#
_entry.id   fcae5c4d3108bb381355e639666b7bc6
#
_cell.length_a   1.000
_cell.length_b   1.000
_cell.length_c   1.000
_cell.angle_alpha   90.00
_cell.angle_beta   90.00
_cell.angle_gamma   90.00
#
_symmetry.space_group_name_H-M   'P 1'
#
loop_
_entity.id
_entity.type
_entity.pdbx_description
1 polymer ?
#
loop_
_entity_poly.entity_id
_entity_poly.type
_entity_poly.pdbx_seq_one_letter_code
_entity_poly.pdbx_strand_id
1 'polypeptide(L)'
;MFSLIKKIFIKTLQLFFLKKNKNLIMVGTGYGGMVIVNDESLNNSIVFSAGSGEDISFDIELINTFNCKVFLIDPTPRAIEYYNFVSKNFGNKKTTEYEGRGMENPTSYNLEKINNDKLQLIELALHDKNESDINFYQPPDESHVSYSLTNWRGDYSSKPHTIKSYTNKLLNHR
;
A
#
# COMPACT_ATOMS: atom_id res chain seq x y z
N MET A 1 -35.06 -12.06 -13.51
CA MET A 1 -34.92 -13.48 -13.08
C MET A 1 -33.61 -14.12 -13.56
N PHE A 2 -33.23 -14.07 -14.83
CA PHE A 2 -31.99 -14.63 -15.38
C PHE A 2 -30.69 -14.09 -14.72
N SER A 3 -30.64 -12.81 -14.36
CA SER A 3 -29.47 -12.18 -13.73
C SER A 3 -29.19 -12.70 -12.30
N LEU A 4 -30.23 -13.01 -11.54
CA LEU A 4 -30.11 -13.50 -10.17
C LEU A 4 -29.62 -14.95 -10.16
N ILE A 5 -30.18 -15.79 -11.06
CA ILE A 5 -29.77 -17.19 -11.22
C ILE A 5 -28.29 -17.28 -11.63
N LYS A 6 -27.85 -16.40 -12.55
CA LYS A 6 -26.45 -16.34 -12.97
C LYS A 6 -25.50 -15.94 -11.82
N LYS A 7 -25.92 -15.00 -10.98
CA LYS A 7 -25.13 -14.59 -9.78
C LYS A 7 -25.04 -15.71 -8.74
N ILE A 8 -26.16 -16.42 -8.51
CA ILE A 8 -26.18 -17.57 -7.57
C ILE A 8 -25.31 -18.69 -8.11
N PHE A 9 -25.42 -19.02 -9.40
CA PHE A 9 -24.61 -20.05 -10.04
C PHE A 9 -23.11 -19.74 -9.97
N ILE A 10 -22.71 -18.50 -10.28
CA ILE A 10 -21.30 -18.07 -10.18
C ILE A 10 -20.81 -18.16 -8.73
N LYS A 11 -21.60 -17.70 -7.75
CA LYS A 11 -21.24 -17.84 -6.32
C LYS A 11 -21.09 -19.29 -5.88
N THR A 12 -21.98 -20.17 -6.34
CA THR A 12 -21.93 -21.60 -6.02
C THR A 12 -20.72 -22.27 -6.67
N LEU A 13 -20.40 -21.90 -7.92
CA LEU A 13 -19.17 -22.35 -8.60
C LEU A 13 -17.91 -21.84 -7.86
N GLN A 14 -17.89 -20.58 -7.46
CA GLN A 14 -16.78 -20.03 -6.67
C GLN A 14 -16.59 -20.76 -5.34
N LEU A 15 -17.68 -21.11 -4.65
CA LEU A 15 -17.61 -21.90 -3.42
C LEU A 15 -17.11 -23.34 -3.64
N PHE A 16 -17.41 -23.93 -4.80
CA PHE A 16 -16.99 -25.29 -5.14
C PHE A 16 -15.54 -25.37 -5.64
N PHE A 17 -15.08 -24.35 -6.40
CA PHE A 17 -13.74 -24.32 -6.99
C PHE A 17 -12.71 -23.56 -6.14
N LEU A 18 -13.14 -22.62 -5.30
CA LEU A 18 -12.28 -22.08 -4.26
C LEU A 18 -12.23 -23.10 -3.11
N LYS A 19 -11.48 -24.18 -3.30
CA LYS A 19 -10.96 -24.92 -2.15
C LYS A 19 -10.40 -23.87 -1.21
N LYS A 20 -10.89 -23.82 0.04
CA LYS A 20 -10.37 -22.99 1.10
C LYS A 20 -8.88 -23.30 1.20
N ASN A 21 -8.08 -22.50 0.52
CA ASN A 21 -6.63 -22.69 0.54
C ASN A 21 -6.20 -22.28 1.94
N LYS A 22 -5.88 -23.29 2.76
CA LYS A 22 -5.52 -23.10 4.19
C LYS A 22 -4.28 -22.23 4.37
N ASN A 23 -3.55 -21.97 3.29
CA ASN A 23 -2.34 -21.17 3.30
C ASN A 23 -2.59 -19.69 2.94
N LEU A 24 -3.83 -19.25 2.78
CA LEU A 24 -4.14 -17.84 2.55
C LEU A 24 -4.44 -17.17 3.88
N ILE A 25 -3.79 -16.03 4.10
CA ILE A 25 -4.03 -15.15 5.25
C ILE A 25 -4.35 -13.74 4.76
N MET A 26 -5.19 -13.06 5.52
CA MET A 26 -5.43 -11.63 5.36
C MET A 26 -4.37 -10.88 6.17
N VAL A 27 -3.70 -9.92 5.56
CA VAL A 27 -2.69 -9.06 6.18
C VAL A 27 -3.11 -7.62 5.96
N GLY A 28 -3.15 -6.82 7.03
CA GLY A 28 -3.62 -5.44 7.02
C GLY A 28 -5.11 -5.29 7.34
N THR A 29 -5.61 -4.06 7.19
CA THR A 29 -7.00 -3.70 7.49
C THR A 29 -7.98 -4.18 6.41
N GLY A 30 -9.26 -3.92 6.62
CA GLY A 30 -10.29 -4.18 5.60
C GLY A 30 -10.20 -3.28 4.36
N TYR A 31 -9.50 -2.15 4.46
CA TYR A 31 -9.34 -1.19 3.35
C TYR A 31 -8.02 -1.43 2.58
N GLY A 32 -6.87 -1.33 3.24
CA GLY A 32 -5.55 -1.46 2.59
C GLY A 32 -4.95 -2.86 2.69
N GLY A 33 -5.59 -3.79 3.40
CA GLY A 33 -5.08 -5.14 3.57
C GLY A 33 -5.22 -6.00 2.31
N MET A 34 -4.38 -7.02 2.24
CA MET A 34 -4.33 -7.97 1.12
C MET A 34 -4.36 -9.41 1.61
N VAL A 35 -4.96 -10.29 0.78
CA VAL A 35 -4.87 -11.73 0.99
C VAL A 35 -3.61 -12.24 0.32
N ILE A 36 -2.72 -12.82 1.10
CA ILE A 36 -1.45 -13.38 0.60
C ILE A 36 -1.33 -14.86 0.94
N VAL A 37 -0.38 -15.52 0.30
CA VAL A 37 0.02 -16.87 0.68
C VAL A 37 0.87 -16.78 1.95
N ASN A 38 0.50 -17.54 2.98
CA ASN A 38 1.32 -17.68 4.18
C ASN A 38 2.47 -18.65 3.86
N ASP A 39 3.60 -18.08 3.50
CA ASP A 39 4.80 -18.81 3.08
C ASP A 39 5.98 -18.43 3.94
N GLU A 40 6.72 -19.43 4.44
CA GLU A 40 7.88 -19.23 5.30
C GLU A 40 9.01 -18.47 4.61
N SER A 41 9.05 -18.43 3.27
CA SER A 41 10.02 -17.65 2.50
C SER A 41 9.90 -16.14 2.72
N LEU A 42 8.75 -15.68 3.24
CA LEU A 42 8.55 -14.28 3.64
C LEU A 42 9.30 -13.92 4.93
N ASN A 43 9.67 -14.91 5.75
CA ASN A 43 10.38 -14.64 7.00
C ASN A 43 11.75 -14.01 6.74
N ASN A 44 11.97 -12.85 7.37
CA ASN A 44 13.19 -12.04 7.24
C ASN A 44 13.51 -11.60 5.79
N SER A 45 12.54 -11.63 4.90
CA SER A 45 12.70 -11.19 3.51
C SER A 45 12.75 -9.66 3.40
N ILE A 46 13.07 -9.18 2.21
CA ILE A 46 12.96 -7.78 1.82
C ILE A 46 11.74 -7.65 0.90
N VAL A 47 10.84 -6.74 1.23
CA VAL A 47 9.62 -6.47 0.48
C VAL A 47 9.65 -5.04 -0.07
N PHE A 48 9.31 -4.86 -1.33
CA PHE A 48 9.06 -3.57 -1.95
C PHE A 48 7.56 -3.41 -2.13
N SER A 49 6.98 -2.47 -1.39
CA SER A 49 5.56 -2.17 -1.40
C SER A 49 5.33 -0.84 -2.11
N ALA A 50 4.61 -0.84 -3.22
CA ALA A 50 4.40 0.36 -4.03
C ALA A 50 2.96 0.88 -3.90
N GLY A 51 2.83 2.17 -3.55
CA GLY A 51 1.55 2.84 -3.37
C GLY A 51 0.92 2.55 -2.02
N SER A 52 1.14 3.43 -1.07
CA SER A 52 0.62 3.30 0.30
C SER A 52 -0.58 4.19 0.56
N GLY A 53 -0.64 5.35 -0.08
CA GLY A 53 -1.63 6.35 0.24
C GLY A 53 -1.64 6.70 1.73
N GLU A 54 -2.79 6.58 2.35
CA GLU A 54 -2.98 6.81 3.80
C GLU A 54 -3.41 5.52 4.54
N ASP A 55 -2.92 4.36 4.09
CA ASP A 55 -3.04 3.10 4.81
C ASP A 55 -1.79 2.23 4.58
N ILE A 56 -1.00 2.04 5.64
CA ILE A 56 0.20 1.19 5.65
C ILE A 56 0.01 -0.03 6.56
N SER A 57 -1.24 -0.40 6.82
CA SER A 57 -1.57 -1.54 7.69
C SER A 57 -1.00 -2.86 7.17
N PHE A 58 -1.05 -3.05 5.86
CA PHE A 58 -0.48 -4.22 5.19
C PHE A 58 1.01 -4.35 5.48
N ASP A 59 1.76 -3.26 5.33
CA ASP A 59 3.21 -3.22 5.51
C ASP A 59 3.61 -3.48 6.96
N ILE A 60 2.89 -2.86 7.89
CA ILE A 60 3.10 -3.06 9.34
C ILE A 60 2.81 -4.50 9.74
N GLU A 61 1.70 -5.07 9.28
CA GLU A 61 1.32 -6.43 9.64
C GLU A 61 2.22 -7.48 8.98
N LEU A 62 2.73 -7.22 7.76
CA LEU A 62 3.79 -8.04 7.16
C LEU A 62 5.02 -8.11 8.05
N ILE A 63 5.48 -6.97 8.55
CA ILE A 63 6.65 -6.92 9.45
C ILE A 63 6.35 -7.67 10.74
N ASN A 64 5.18 -7.43 11.34
CA ASN A 64 4.79 -8.08 12.59
C ASN A 64 4.69 -9.60 12.46
N THR A 65 4.23 -10.09 11.30
CA THR A 65 4.01 -11.52 11.03
C THR A 65 5.27 -12.24 10.60
N PHE A 66 6.02 -11.66 9.67
CA PHE A 66 7.15 -12.35 9.00
C PHE A 66 8.51 -11.77 9.37
N ASN A 67 8.56 -10.74 10.20
CA ASN A 67 9.83 -10.06 10.56
C ASN A 67 10.61 -9.56 9.33
N CYS A 68 9.96 -9.32 8.21
CA CYS A 68 10.56 -8.80 6.98
C CYS A 68 11.00 -7.34 7.13
N LYS A 69 11.78 -6.85 6.15
CA LYS A 69 12.07 -5.44 5.95
C LYS A 69 11.23 -4.93 4.79
N VAL A 70 10.52 -3.83 4.97
CA VAL A 70 9.68 -3.24 3.94
C VAL A 70 10.22 -1.90 3.49
N PHE A 71 10.41 -1.75 2.17
CA PHE A 71 10.63 -0.48 1.51
C PHE A 71 9.29 -0.05 0.89
N LEU A 72 8.68 0.95 1.51
CA LEU A 72 7.46 1.56 1.06
C LEU A 72 7.79 2.60 0.00
N ILE A 73 7.22 2.50 -1.18
CA ILE A 73 7.54 3.38 -2.31
C ILE A 73 6.29 4.18 -2.65
N ASP A 74 6.26 5.43 -2.26
CA ASP A 74 5.16 6.33 -2.56
C ASP A 74 5.66 7.79 -2.55
N PRO A 75 5.58 8.51 -3.67
CA PRO A 75 6.05 9.88 -3.77
C PRO A 75 4.96 10.92 -3.49
N THR A 76 3.73 10.48 -3.21
CA THR A 76 2.61 11.42 -3.07
C THR A 76 2.67 12.17 -1.74
N PRO A 77 2.33 13.47 -1.74
CA PRO A 77 2.46 14.29 -0.52
C PRO A 77 1.67 13.72 0.67
N ARG A 78 0.47 13.19 0.42
CA ARG A 78 -0.38 12.63 1.48
C ARG A 78 0.20 11.34 2.06
N ALA A 79 0.78 10.47 1.24
CA ALA A 79 1.45 9.26 1.71
C ALA A 79 2.68 9.60 2.57
N ILE A 80 3.47 10.60 2.14
CA ILE A 80 4.64 11.09 2.88
C ILE A 80 4.21 11.65 4.24
N GLU A 81 3.18 12.51 4.25
CA GLU A 81 2.66 13.09 5.49
C GLU A 81 2.14 12.02 6.46
N TYR A 82 1.37 11.07 5.94
CA TYR A 82 0.84 9.96 6.72
C TYR A 82 1.94 9.07 7.30
N TYR A 83 2.91 8.66 6.48
CA TYR A 83 4.06 7.90 6.94
C TYR A 83 4.84 8.65 8.04
N ASN A 84 5.10 9.94 7.83
CA ASN A 84 5.80 10.78 8.82
C ASN A 84 5.03 10.90 10.13
N PHE A 85 3.70 10.90 10.08
CA PHE A 85 2.87 10.86 11.28
C PHE A 85 3.00 9.53 12.01
N VAL A 86 2.84 8.41 11.30
CA VAL A 86 2.90 7.08 11.90
C VAL A 86 4.29 6.76 12.45
N SER A 87 5.36 7.16 11.74
CA SER A 87 6.75 6.86 12.11
C SER A 87 7.19 7.49 13.44
N LYS A 88 6.56 8.58 13.87
CA LYS A 88 6.78 9.17 15.21
C LYS A 88 6.39 8.23 16.35
N ASN A 89 5.58 7.23 16.07
CA ASN A 89 5.08 6.26 17.02
C ASN A 89 5.74 4.88 16.90
N PHE A 90 6.77 4.74 16.09
CA PHE A 90 7.52 3.48 15.97
C PHE A 90 8.08 3.05 17.34
N GLY A 91 8.00 1.77 17.64
CA GLY A 91 8.35 1.19 18.94
C GLY A 91 7.21 1.21 19.96
N ASN A 92 6.06 1.79 19.67
CA ASN A 92 4.91 1.83 20.55
C ASN A 92 3.85 0.78 20.15
N LYS A 93 3.01 0.35 21.11
CA LYS A 93 1.90 -0.57 20.80
C LYS A 93 0.87 0.02 19.84
N LYS A 94 0.64 1.32 19.95
CA LYS A 94 -0.39 2.04 19.20
C LYS A 94 0.09 3.42 18.84
N THR A 95 -0.46 3.97 17.77
CA THR A 95 -0.36 5.39 17.45
C THR A 95 -1.58 6.17 17.95
N THR A 96 -1.50 7.47 17.89
CA THR A 96 -2.63 8.36 18.12
C THR A 96 -3.52 8.45 16.89
N GLU A 97 -4.69 9.04 17.06
CA GLU A 97 -5.61 9.33 15.97
C GLU A 97 -4.97 10.27 14.95
N TYR A 98 -5.14 9.99 13.67
CA TYR A 98 -4.69 10.86 12.58
C TYR A 98 -5.83 11.79 12.18
N GLU A 99 -5.64 13.07 12.37
CA GLU A 99 -6.64 14.11 12.05
C GLU A 99 -6.71 14.43 10.54
N GLY A 100 -5.91 13.75 9.72
CA GLY A 100 -5.94 13.87 8.28
C GLY A 100 -7.23 13.28 7.69
N ARG A 101 -7.40 13.42 6.36
CA ARG A 101 -8.56 12.90 5.63
C ARG A 101 -8.45 11.40 5.32
N GLY A 102 -7.58 10.68 6.06
CA GLY A 102 -7.24 9.29 5.81
C GLY A 102 -8.45 8.35 5.80
N MET A 103 -8.38 7.37 4.93
CA MET A 103 -9.41 6.33 4.81
C MET A 103 -9.35 5.33 5.97
N GLU A 104 -8.19 5.23 6.65
CA GLU A 104 -7.98 4.32 7.75
C GLU A 104 -7.34 5.02 8.95
N ASN A 105 -7.82 4.70 10.15
CA ASN A 105 -7.28 5.27 11.37
C ASN A 105 -6.12 4.39 11.89
N PRO A 106 -4.90 4.93 12.03
CA PRO A 106 -3.73 4.16 12.43
C PRO A 106 -3.73 3.72 13.90
N THR A 107 -4.75 4.05 14.68
CA THR A 107 -4.84 3.62 16.09
C THR A 107 -4.91 2.11 16.26
N SER A 108 -5.30 1.36 15.22
CA SER A 108 -5.29 -0.09 15.20
C SER A 108 -3.91 -0.71 15.00
N TYR A 109 -2.92 0.08 14.55
CA TYR A 109 -1.59 -0.42 14.21
C TYR A 109 -0.81 -0.85 15.47
N ASN A 110 -0.21 -2.02 15.40
CA ASN A 110 0.78 -2.44 16.39
C ASN A 110 2.19 -2.08 15.90
N LEU A 111 2.75 -1.00 16.43
CA LEU A 111 4.04 -0.47 16.02
C LEU A 111 5.21 -0.91 16.91
N GLU A 112 4.96 -1.78 17.89
CA GLU A 112 5.96 -2.18 18.91
C GLU A 112 7.25 -2.75 18.31
N LYS A 113 7.14 -3.51 17.22
CA LYS A 113 8.28 -4.10 16.51
C LYS A 113 8.76 -3.29 15.31
N ILE A 114 8.11 -2.16 15.03
CA ILE A 114 8.40 -1.33 13.87
C ILE A 114 9.46 -0.28 14.25
N ASN A 115 10.42 -0.11 13.38
CA ASN A 115 11.45 0.92 13.47
C ASN A 115 11.93 1.32 12.07
N ASN A 116 12.80 2.31 11.99
CA ASN A 116 13.33 2.81 10.70
C ASN A 116 14.20 1.81 9.94
N ASP A 117 14.67 0.73 10.58
CA ASP A 117 15.39 -0.34 9.88
C ASP A 117 14.42 -1.33 9.22
N LYS A 118 13.21 -1.47 9.76
CA LYS A 118 12.18 -2.40 9.29
C LYS A 118 11.24 -1.82 8.26
N LEU A 119 10.84 -0.56 8.43
CA LEU A 119 9.92 0.15 7.51
C LEU A 119 10.55 1.47 7.09
N GLN A 120 10.80 1.63 5.81
CA GLN A 120 11.40 2.84 5.23
C GLN A 120 10.57 3.34 4.08
N LEU A 121 10.25 4.64 4.08
CA LEU A 121 9.63 5.30 2.93
C LEU A 121 10.70 5.72 1.92
N ILE A 122 10.43 5.44 0.66
CA ILE A 122 11.17 5.91 -0.50
C ILE A 122 10.24 6.83 -1.29
N GLU A 123 10.51 8.12 -1.25
CA GLU A 123 9.71 9.17 -1.90
C GLU A 123 9.97 9.25 -3.41
N LEU A 124 9.77 8.14 -4.09
CA LEU A 124 10.06 7.99 -5.51
C LEU A 124 8.91 7.29 -6.22
N ALA A 125 8.71 7.60 -7.49
CA ALA A 125 7.79 6.85 -8.33
C ALA A 125 8.50 5.67 -9.01
N LEU A 126 7.82 4.54 -9.10
CA LEU A 126 8.25 3.43 -9.94
C LEU A 126 7.82 3.70 -11.39
N HIS A 127 8.78 3.67 -12.30
CA HIS A 127 8.55 3.87 -13.72
C HIS A 127 9.43 2.94 -14.56
N ASP A 128 9.02 2.65 -15.79
CA ASP A 128 9.75 1.77 -16.72
C ASP A 128 10.88 2.47 -17.46
N LYS A 129 10.95 3.81 -17.39
CA LYS A 129 11.95 4.63 -18.07
C LYS A 129 12.82 5.39 -17.08
N ASN A 130 14.06 5.68 -17.48
CA ASN A 130 14.98 6.55 -16.76
C ASN A 130 14.63 8.03 -16.96
N GLU A 131 13.47 8.44 -16.51
CA GLU A 131 13.08 9.85 -16.53
C GLU A 131 13.39 10.43 -15.14
N SER A 132 14.02 11.61 -15.09
CA SER A 132 14.37 12.27 -13.83
C SER A 132 13.14 12.80 -13.11
N ASP A 133 12.12 13.21 -13.87
CA ASP A 133 10.94 13.86 -13.36
C ASP A 133 9.68 13.29 -14.03
N ILE A 134 8.74 12.83 -13.21
CA ILE A 134 7.44 12.31 -13.66
C ILE A 134 6.34 13.21 -13.14
N ASN A 135 5.36 13.48 -13.97
CA ASN A 135 4.16 14.20 -13.57
C ASN A 135 3.11 13.25 -13.00
N PHE A 136 2.69 13.52 -11.77
CA PHE A 136 1.55 12.87 -11.13
C PHE A 136 0.37 13.83 -11.07
N TYR A 137 -0.75 13.41 -11.57
CA TYR A 137 -1.99 14.18 -11.55
C TYR A 137 -2.79 13.86 -10.30
N GLN A 138 -3.15 14.90 -9.55
CA GLN A 138 -4.00 14.76 -8.37
C GLN A 138 -5.44 14.46 -8.80
N PRO A 139 -6.15 13.56 -8.09
CA PRO A 139 -7.57 13.35 -8.35
C PRO A 139 -8.38 14.63 -8.11
N PRO A 140 -9.50 14.82 -8.84
CA PRO A 140 -10.35 16.00 -8.69
C PRO A 140 -11.02 16.08 -7.31
N ASP A 141 -11.34 14.95 -6.73
CA ASP A 141 -11.80 14.84 -5.35
C ASP A 141 -10.59 14.73 -4.42
N GLU A 142 -10.34 15.78 -3.65
CA GLU A 142 -9.22 15.87 -2.70
C GLU A 142 -9.30 14.83 -1.57
N SER A 143 -10.44 14.20 -1.36
CA SER A 143 -10.56 13.09 -0.40
C SER A 143 -9.86 11.82 -0.88
N HIS A 144 -9.66 11.68 -2.20
CA HIS A 144 -8.98 10.53 -2.78
C HIS A 144 -7.46 10.70 -2.74
N VAL A 145 -6.77 9.60 -2.47
CA VAL A 145 -5.29 9.54 -2.39
C VAL A 145 -4.63 9.04 -3.68
N SER A 146 -5.42 8.56 -4.64
CA SER A 146 -4.94 7.90 -5.85
C SER A 146 -4.51 8.91 -6.91
N TYR A 147 -3.23 9.24 -6.94
CA TYR A 147 -2.63 10.01 -8.03
C TYR A 147 -2.45 9.15 -9.28
N SER A 148 -2.41 9.78 -10.46
CA SER A 148 -2.26 9.10 -11.74
C SER A 148 -1.09 9.66 -12.55
N LEU A 149 -0.38 8.78 -13.27
CA LEU A 149 0.63 9.18 -14.26
C LEU A 149 0.02 9.84 -15.49
N THR A 150 -1.26 9.62 -15.74
CA THR A 150 -1.95 10.15 -16.91
C THR A 150 -3.25 10.82 -16.52
N ASN A 151 -3.57 11.94 -17.17
CA ASN A 151 -4.88 12.57 -17.07
C ASN A 151 -5.84 12.01 -18.13
N TRP A 152 -5.98 10.68 -18.18
CA TRP A 152 -6.75 10.00 -19.23
C TRP A 152 -8.26 10.27 -19.16
N ARG A 153 -8.78 10.65 -18.00
CA ARG A 153 -10.19 11.05 -17.82
C ARG A 153 -10.44 12.54 -18.13
N GLY A 154 -9.35 13.35 -18.19
CA GLY A 154 -9.47 14.79 -18.38
C GLY A 154 -10.03 15.57 -17.17
N ASP A 155 -10.30 14.87 -16.06
CA ASP A 155 -10.90 15.42 -14.84
C ASP A 155 -9.87 15.63 -13.70
N TYR A 156 -8.64 15.13 -13.85
CA TYR A 156 -7.57 15.38 -12.90
C TYR A 156 -7.06 16.82 -12.99
N SER A 157 -6.38 17.29 -11.95
CA SER A 157 -5.88 18.65 -11.88
C SER A 157 -5.03 19.00 -13.12
N SER A 158 -5.21 20.21 -13.63
CA SER A 158 -4.42 20.71 -14.77
C SER A 158 -2.94 20.98 -14.43
N LYS A 159 -2.59 20.99 -13.14
CA LYS A 159 -1.24 21.18 -12.64
C LYS A 159 -0.76 19.88 -12.01
N PRO A 160 0.06 19.09 -12.71
CA PRO A 160 0.63 17.89 -12.12
C PRO A 160 1.65 18.24 -11.03
N HIS A 161 1.76 17.36 -10.04
CA HIS A 161 2.90 17.37 -9.14
C HIS A 161 4.09 16.71 -9.84
N THR A 162 5.19 17.44 -9.98
CA THR A 162 6.42 16.86 -10.53
C THR A 162 7.13 16.07 -9.44
N ILE A 163 7.32 14.81 -9.68
CA ILE A 163 7.88 13.85 -8.73
C ILE A 163 9.14 13.23 -9.34
N LYS A 164 10.17 13.05 -8.52
CA LYS A 164 11.37 12.34 -8.93
C LYS A 164 11.06 10.87 -9.13
N SER A 165 11.49 10.32 -10.26
CA SER A 165 11.42 8.89 -10.51
C SER A 165 12.78 8.24 -10.40
N TYR A 166 12.78 6.95 -10.07
CA TYR A 166 13.94 6.10 -10.17
C TYR A 166 13.56 4.85 -10.94
N THR A 167 14.32 4.56 -11.97
CA THR A 167 14.26 3.25 -12.60
C THR A 167 15.21 2.30 -11.90
N ASN A 168 14.85 1.05 -11.89
CA ASN A 168 15.61 -0.23 -11.74
C ASN A 168 17.05 -0.26 -11.19
N LYS A 169 17.71 0.88 -10.91
CA LYS A 169 19.04 0.86 -10.27
C LYS A 169 19.02 0.36 -8.83
N LEU A 170 17.88 0.44 -8.14
CA LEU A 170 17.75 -0.10 -6.77
C LEU A 170 17.75 -1.62 -6.73
N LEU A 171 17.41 -2.29 -7.83
CA LEU A 171 17.35 -3.76 -7.90
C LEU A 171 18.68 -4.41 -8.35
N ASN A 172 19.66 -3.62 -8.78
CA ASN A 172 20.94 -4.12 -9.31
C ASN A 172 22.13 -4.04 -8.35
N HIS A 173 21.92 -3.64 -7.10
CA HIS A 173 22.94 -3.77 -6.05
C HIS A 173 22.73 -5.07 -5.27
N ARG A 174 23.13 -6.16 -5.89
CA ARG A 174 23.47 -7.41 -5.22
C ARG A 174 24.94 -7.42 -4.88
#